data_6b191016d813c2e28f62f07e0b79d119
#
_entry.id   6b191016d813c2e28f62f07e0b79d119
#
_cell.length_a   1.000
_cell.length_b   1.000
_cell.length_c   1.000
_cell.angle_alpha   90.00
_cell.angle_beta   90.00
_cell.angle_gamma   90.00
#
_symmetry.space_group_name_H-M   'P 1'
#
loop_
_entity.id
_entity.type
_entity.pdbx_description
1 polymer ?
#
loop_
_entity_poly.entity_id
_entity_poly.type
_entity_poly.pdbx_seq_one_letter_code
_entity_poly.pdbx_strand_id
1 'polypeptide(L)'
;MGMQAITAYIIYRTTFFFIISQASPLISDPVKLKMALLPHIAEKDSEILHAQTHIWNHIFNFINSGSLKCAVQLEIPDIIHKHGQPMTLTHLVNALPINNAKSAQLGRLMRTLTHSGFFVRTKIPGTEGSEGYALAPSATLLLKDNPLSVRPFLLAMLDPILTQPWHNISEWFQNDDPTPFDTAHGMTFWDYAGKEPKLNRFFNDAMASDARLVMNVVIKYCRGVFEGLNSLVDVGGGTGTVAKTIAEAFPDLKCTVFDLPHVVQGLEGTKNLDYAGGDMFVSIPPADALLLKWILHDWSDEESVKILKKCKDSIPSKEKGGKVIIIDMMVDNNIKDDESVETQIFFDMLMMILVTGRERAEKDWAKLFFEAGFSDYKIIPILGLRSLIEVYP
;
A
#
# COMPACT_ATOMS: atom_id res chain seq x y z
N MET A 1 44.05 25.01 8.66
CA MET A 1 43.59 23.65 8.97
C MET A 1 42.87 22.94 7.78
N GLY A 2 42.67 23.57 6.64
CA GLY A 2 41.91 23.00 5.52
C GLY A 2 42.71 22.14 4.53
N MET A 3 43.98 22.40 4.33
CA MET A 3 44.74 21.74 3.25
C MET A 3 45.25 20.32 3.61
N GLN A 4 45.56 20.08 4.87
CA GLN A 4 45.99 18.74 5.34
C GLN A 4 44.88 17.68 5.33
N ALA A 5 43.65 18.09 5.61
CA ALA A 5 42.49 17.18 5.56
C ALA A 5 42.10 16.75 4.15
N ILE A 6 42.26 17.66 3.17
CA ILE A 6 41.99 17.36 1.74
C ILE A 6 43.07 16.44 1.19
N THR A 7 44.34 16.63 1.57
CA THR A 7 45.45 15.76 1.14
C THR A 7 45.28 14.34 1.73
N ALA A 8 44.89 14.21 2.99
CA ALA A 8 44.60 12.90 3.62
C ALA A 8 43.43 12.17 2.93
N TYR A 9 42.38 12.90 2.56
CA TYR A 9 41.24 12.35 1.85
C TYR A 9 41.57 11.88 0.42
N ILE A 10 42.40 12.61 -0.29
CA ILE A 10 42.86 12.23 -1.65
C ILE A 10 43.81 11.03 -1.58
N ILE A 11 44.75 10.99 -0.62
CA ILE A 11 45.64 9.85 -0.41
C ILE A 11 44.82 8.59 -0.05
N TYR A 12 43.81 8.72 0.83
CA TYR A 12 42.95 7.60 1.19
C TYR A 12 42.16 7.03 0.00
N ARG A 13 41.69 7.89 -0.89
CA ARG A 13 40.95 7.50 -2.10
C ARG A 13 41.84 6.83 -3.16
N THR A 14 43.05 7.32 -3.38
CA THR A 14 44.00 6.73 -4.36
C THR A 14 44.55 5.40 -3.87
N THR A 15 44.86 5.26 -2.58
CA THR A 15 45.31 3.98 -2.00
C THR A 15 44.19 2.92 -2.03
N PHE A 16 42.94 3.33 -1.79
CA PHE A 16 41.77 2.46 -1.84
C PHE A 16 41.51 1.90 -3.26
N PHE A 17 41.64 2.74 -4.29
CA PHE A 17 41.49 2.29 -5.69
C PHE A 17 42.64 1.37 -6.14
N PHE A 18 43.85 1.59 -5.65
CA PHE A 18 45.01 0.76 -6.01
C PHE A 18 44.94 -0.64 -5.39
N ILE A 19 44.40 -0.78 -4.18
CA ILE A 19 44.19 -2.07 -3.51
C ILE A 19 43.10 -2.89 -4.21
N ILE A 20 42.01 -2.25 -4.73
CA ILE A 20 40.95 -2.94 -5.44
C ILE A 20 41.42 -3.50 -6.79
N SER A 21 42.40 -2.86 -7.45
CA SER A 21 42.89 -3.32 -8.75
C SER A 21 43.79 -4.56 -8.70
N GLN A 22 44.26 -4.93 -7.52
CA GLN A 22 45.15 -6.10 -7.29
C GLN A 22 44.48 -7.29 -6.63
N ALA A 23 43.17 -7.24 -6.30
CA ALA A 23 42.45 -8.33 -5.67
C ALA A 23 42.10 -9.41 -6.71
N SER A 24 42.55 -10.64 -6.42
CA SER A 24 42.36 -11.84 -7.23
C SER A 24 40.87 -12.21 -7.46
N PRO A 25 40.49 -12.82 -8.61
CA PRO A 25 39.10 -13.05 -9.03
C PRO A 25 38.31 -14.14 -8.25
N LEU A 26 38.75 -14.51 -7.07
CA LEU A 26 38.20 -15.64 -6.30
C LEU A 26 37.27 -15.29 -5.14
N ILE A 27 36.94 -14.01 -4.91
CA ILE A 27 36.01 -13.62 -3.84
C ILE A 27 34.71 -13.11 -4.47
N SER A 28 33.76 -14.02 -4.67
CA SER A 28 32.43 -13.73 -5.26
C SER A 28 31.40 -13.25 -4.22
N ASP A 29 31.76 -13.15 -2.95
CA ASP A 29 30.85 -12.74 -1.87
C ASP A 29 31.20 -11.31 -1.39
N PRO A 30 30.30 -10.31 -1.63
CA PRO A 30 30.53 -8.93 -1.21
C PRO A 30 30.72 -8.77 0.32
N VAL A 31 30.15 -9.67 1.12
CA VAL A 31 30.29 -9.67 2.60
C VAL A 31 31.69 -10.14 2.98
N LYS A 32 32.20 -11.20 2.34
CA LYS A 32 33.57 -11.69 2.58
C LYS A 32 34.64 -10.70 2.10
N LEU A 33 34.38 -9.98 1.00
CA LEU A 33 35.28 -8.93 0.53
C LEU A 33 35.31 -7.73 1.52
N LYS A 34 34.17 -7.38 2.11
CA LYS A 34 34.07 -6.34 3.16
C LYS A 34 34.85 -6.76 4.42
N MET A 35 34.77 -8.03 4.84
CA MET A 35 35.53 -8.55 6.00
C MET A 35 37.02 -8.65 5.72
N ALA A 36 37.44 -8.97 4.50
CA ALA A 36 38.86 -9.07 4.13
C ALA A 36 39.57 -7.70 4.01
N LEU A 37 38.82 -6.62 3.79
CA LEU A 37 39.36 -5.24 3.65
C LEU A 37 39.46 -4.48 4.99
N LEU A 38 39.02 -5.09 6.13
CA LEU A 38 39.07 -4.48 7.46
C LEU A 38 39.86 -5.35 8.49
N PRO A 39 41.11 -5.74 8.21
CA PRO A 39 41.86 -6.65 9.07
C PRO A 39 42.24 -6.08 10.45
N HIS A 40 41.89 -4.85 10.78
CA HIS A 40 42.30 -4.16 12.00
C HIS A 40 41.18 -3.46 12.78
N ILE A 41 39.91 -3.60 12.36
CA ILE A 41 38.81 -3.09 13.17
C ILE A 41 38.43 -4.14 14.20
N ALA A 42 38.45 -3.80 15.49
CA ALA A 42 37.96 -4.68 16.54
C ALA A 42 36.48 -5.04 16.29
N GLU A 43 36.06 -6.27 16.64
CA GLU A 43 34.70 -6.76 16.43
C GLU A 43 33.64 -5.77 16.94
N LYS A 44 33.87 -5.21 18.13
CA LYS A 44 33.02 -4.18 18.74
C LYS A 44 32.87 -2.90 17.87
N ASP A 45 33.93 -2.45 17.22
CA ASP A 45 33.87 -1.26 16.36
C ASP A 45 33.12 -1.57 15.06
N SER A 46 33.24 -2.80 14.55
CA SER A 46 32.45 -3.29 13.41
C SER A 46 30.95 -3.32 13.73
N GLU A 47 30.57 -3.78 14.92
CA GLU A 47 29.17 -3.77 15.41
C GLU A 47 28.61 -2.34 15.50
N ILE A 48 29.40 -1.38 16.02
CA ILE A 48 29.00 0.03 16.10
C ILE A 48 28.74 0.61 14.71
N LEU A 49 29.62 0.36 13.73
CA LEU A 49 29.43 0.84 12.35
C LEU A 49 28.21 0.19 11.68
N HIS A 50 27.93 -1.08 11.98
CA HIS A 50 26.74 -1.76 11.50
C HIS A 50 25.46 -1.16 12.10
N ALA A 51 25.47 -0.90 13.41
CA ALA A 51 24.37 -0.24 14.10
C ALA A 51 24.13 1.19 13.54
N GLN A 52 25.18 1.95 13.25
CA GLN A 52 25.07 3.25 12.59
C GLN A 52 24.40 3.12 11.20
N THR A 53 24.80 2.14 10.40
CA THR A 53 24.21 1.90 9.09
C THR A 53 22.71 1.59 9.20
N HIS A 54 22.31 0.77 10.18
CA HIS A 54 20.91 0.47 10.46
C HIS A 54 20.11 1.74 10.78
N ILE A 55 20.61 2.57 11.71
CA ILE A 55 19.99 3.86 12.07
C ILE A 55 19.84 4.77 10.83
N TRP A 56 20.89 4.89 10.02
CA TRP A 56 20.85 5.75 8.84
C TRP A 56 19.86 5.26 7.78
N ASN A 57 19.70 3.95 7.59
CA ASN A 57 18.70 3.41 6.70
C ASN A 57 17.27 3.81 7.15
N HIS A 58 16.98 3.79 8.46
CA HIS A 58 15.70 4.27 8.98
C HIS A 58 15.53 5.78 8.85
N ILE A 59 16.56 6.58 9.14
CA ILE A 59 16.54 8.06 8.96
C ILE A 59 16.23 8.43 7.51
N PHE A 60 16.78 7.69 6.54
CA PHE A 60 16.67 8.01 5.11
C PHE A 60 15.61 7.20 4.37
N ASN A 61 14.82 6.39 5.04
CA ASN A 61 13.83 5.51 4.39
C ASN A 61 12.78 6.31 3.58
N PHE A 62 12.41 7.52 4.04
CA PHE A 62 11.50 8.41 3.30
C PHE A 62 11.99 8.78 1.89
N ILE A 63 13.31 8.66 1.62
CA ILE A 63 13.88 8.91 0.29
C ILE A 63 13.33 7.92 -0.74
N ASN A 64 13.08 6.67 -0.35
CA ASN A 64 12.51 5.66 -1.23
C ASN A 64 11.10 6.08 -1.70
N SER A 65 10.23 6.43 -0.76
CA SER A 65 8.86 6.89 -1.05
C SER A 65 8.85 8.19 -1.86
N GLY A 66 9.69 9.17 -1.49
CA GLY A 66 9.80 10.43 -2.22
C GLY A 66 10.35 10.25 -3.64
N SER A 67 11.32 9.35 -3.84
CA SER A 67 11.86 9.01 -5.16
C SER A 67 10.80 8.33 -6.04
N LEU A 68 10.05 7.39 -5.48
CA LEU A 68 8.99 6.68 -6.19
C LEU A 68 7.85 7.63 -6.59
N LYS A 69 7.40 8.49 -5.65
CA LYS A 69 6.42 9.54 -5.95
C LYS A 69 6.87 10.44 -7.09
N CYS A 70 8.13 10.90 -7.06
CA CYS A 70 8.72 11.72 -8.11
C CYS A 70 8.70 11.01 -9.47
N ALA A 71 9.10 9.74 -9.54
CA ALA A 71 9.08 8.96 -10.77
C ALA A 71 7.67 8.83 -11.36
N VAL A 72 6.67 8.59 -10.50
CA VAL A 72 5.27 8.49 -10.90
C VAL A 72 4.72 9.85 -11.37
N GLN A 73 5.06 10.94 -10.69
CA GLN A 73 4.66 12.30 -11.10
C GLN A 73 5.30 12.72 -12.43
N LEU A 74 6.53 12.31 -12.70
CA LEU A 74 7.23 12.54 -13.97
C LEU A 74 6.86 11.53 -15.06
N GLU A 75 5.97 10.56 -14.78
CA GLU A 75 5.52 9.52 -15.71
C GLU A 75 6.66 8.64 -16.26
N ILE A 76 7.72 8.48 -15.48
CA ILE A 76 8.88 7.67 -15.91
C ILE A 76 8.48 6.23 -16.26
N PRO A 77 7.62 5.52 -15.46
CA PRO A 77 7.15 4.18 -15.84
C PRO A 77 6.44 4.17 -17.19
N ASP A 78 5.55 5.14 -17.43
CA ASP A 78 4.74 5.23 -18.66
C ASP A 78 5.62 5.51 -19.89
N ILE A 79 6.61 6.39 -19.75
CA ILE A 79 7.56 6.74 -20.81
C ILE A 79 8.42 5.53 -21.20
N ILE A 80 8.97 4.80 -20.22
CA ILE A 80 9.77 3.60 -20.48
C ILE A 80 8.90 2.50 -21.09
N HIS A 81 7.68 2.32 -20.60
CA HIS A 81 6.72 1.36 -21.15
C HIS A 81 6.40 1.65 -22.62
N LYS A 82 6.06 2.89 -22.91
CA LYS A 82 5.74 3.35 -24.28
C LYS A 82 6.92 3.22 -25.24
N HIS A 83 8.16 3.34 -24.74
CA HIS A 83 9.37 3.14 -25.56
C HIS A 83 9.51 1.71 -26.07
N GLY A 84 8.94 0.71 -25.40
CA GLY A 84 8.82 -0.68 -25.85
C GLY A 84 10.10 -1.51 -25.80
N GLN A 85 11.21 -0.93 -25.39
CA GLN A 85 12.51 -1.60 -25.20
C GLN A 85 13.29 -0.90 -24.07
N PRO A 86 14.40 -1.48 -23.56
CA PRO A 86 15.21 -0.83 -22.54
C PRO A 86 15.68 0.56 -22.99
N MET A 87 15.44 1.59 -22.16
CA MET A 87 15.63 3.00 -22.50
C MET A 87 16.90 3.56 -21.85
N THR A 88 17.82 4.15 -22.64
CA THR A 88 19.00 4.79 -22.08
C THR A 88 18.64 6.02 -21.24
N LEU A 89 19.53 6.42 -20.31
CA LEU A 89 19.33 7.65 -19.53
C LEU A 89 19.18 8.88 -20.45
N THR A 90 19.94 8.96 -21.51
CA THR A 90 19.88 10.07 -22.48
C THR A 90 18.52 10.13 -23.17
N HIS A 91 17.99 9.00 -23.62
CA HIS A 91 16.65 8.96 -24.22
C HIS A 91 15.56 9.33 -23.21
N LEU A 92 15.69 8.86 -21.95
CA LEU A 92 14.76 9.20 -20.89
C LEU A 92 14.76 10.71 -20.57
N VAL A 93 15.95 11.33 -20.44
CA VAL A 93 16.10 12.79 -20.27
C VAL A 93 15.39 13.56 -21.37
N ASN A 94 15.58 13.14 -22.63
CA ASN A 94 14.98 13.82 -23.77
C ASN A 94 13.46 13.64 -23.88
N ALA A 95 12.92 12.57 -23.29
CA ALA A 95 11.48 12.30 -23.30
C ALA A 95 10.73 12.94 -22.11
N LEU A 96 11.45 13.36 -21.07
CA LEU A 96 10.87 13.94 -19.88
C LEU A 96 10.74 15.46 -19.97
N PRO A 97 9.71 16.08 -19.38
CA PRO A 97 9.54 17.54 -19.30
C PRO A 97 10.44 18.13 -18.20
N ILE A 98 11.74 17.86 -18.26
CA ILE A 98 12.71 18.31 -17.25
C ILE A 98 13.78 19.22 -17.87
N ASN A 99 14.44 20.01 -17.04
CA ASN A 99 15.62 20.76 -17.45
C ASN A 99 16.78 19.79 -17.71
N ASN A 100 17.31 19.78 -18.93
CA ASN A 100 18.41 18.89 -19.36
C ASN A 100 19.69 19.04 -18.51
N ALA A 101 19.90 20.19 -17.89
CA ALA A 101 21.00 20.39 -16.93
C ALA A 101 20.87 19.48 -15.68
N LYS A 102 19.71 18.87 -15.45
CA LYS A 102 19.45 17.94 -14.33
C LYS A 102 19.58 16.47 -14.72
N SER A 103 20.14 16.15 -15.87
CA SER A 103 20.30 14.76 -16.33
C SER A 103 21.10 13.87 -15.37
N ALA A 104 22.15 14.42 -14.76
CA ALA A 104 22.95 13.70 -13.76
C ALA A 104 22.13 13.37 -12.50
N GLN A 105 21.23 14.27 -12.08
CA GLN A 105 20.31 14.07 -10.95
C GLN A 105 19.26 13.02 -11.28
N LEU A 106 18.72 13.00 -12.49
CA LEU A 106 17.84 11.94 -12.95
C LEU A 106 18.55 10.57 -12.89
N GLY A 107 19.83 10.49 -13.29
CA GLY A 107 20.62 9.26 -13.18
C GLY A 107 20.75 8.77 -11.72
N ARG A 108 20.81 9.69 -10.74
CA ARG A 108 20.81 9.35 -9.31
C ARG A 108 19.45 8.82 -8.85
N LEU A 109 18.36 9.46 -9.28
CA LEU A 109 16.99 9.00 -9.02
C LEU A 109 16.78 7.58 -9.56
N MET A 110 17.12 7.35 -10.83
CA MET A 110 16.99 6.04 -11.49
C MET A 110 17.84 4.96 -10.80
N ARG A 111 19.02 5.31 -10.28
CA ARG A 111 19.86 4.37 -9.51
C ARG A 111 19.16 3.96 -8.19
N THR A 112 18.56 4.89 -7.47
CA THR A 112 17.80 4.59 -6.25
C THR A 112 16.63 3.67 -6.56
N LEU A 113 15.83 3.99 -7.57
CA LEU A 113 14.65 3.21 -7.96
C LEU A 113 15.01 1.82 -8.55
N THR A 114 16.17 1.71 -9.20
CA THR A 114 16.69 0.40 -9.63
C THR A 114 17.13 -0.44 -8.43
N HIS A 115 17.78 0.18 -7.44
CA HIS A 115 18.16 -0.50 -6.20
C HIS A 115 16.93 -0.99 -5.42
N SER A 116 15.86 -0.20 -5.43
CA SER A 116 14.57 -0.53 -4.78
C SER A 116 13.67 -1.45 -5.62
N GLY A 117 14.15 -2.01 -6.73
CA GLY A 117 13.44 -3.03 -7.50
C GLY A 117 12.27 -2.55 -8.36
N PHE A 118 12.16 -1.24 -8.64
CA PHE A 118 11.14 -0.72 -9.56
C PHE A 118 11.60 -0.72 -11.03
N PHE A 119 12.89 -0.59 -11.26
CA PHE A 119 13.49 -0.67 -12.61
C PHE A 119 14.65 -1.64 -12.61
N VAL A 120 14.93 -2.20 -13.78
CA VAL A 120 16.10 -3.05 -14.00
C VAL A 120 16.97 -2.45 -15.11
N ARG A 121 18.29 -2.61 -15.00
CA ARG A 121 19.21 -2.33 -16.10
C ARG A 121 19.41 -3.60 -16.92
N THR A 122 19.22 -3.49 -18.22
CA THR A 122 19.36 -4.63 -19.11
C THR A 122 19.93 -4.17 -20.47
N LYS A 123 20.49 -5.10 -21.21
CA LYS A 123 21.08 -4.84 -22.55
C LYS A 123 19.99 -4.40 -23.53
N ILE A 124 20.32 -3.43 -24.37
CA ILE A 124 19.44 -2.98 -25.45
C ILE A 124 19.65 -3.90 -26.66
N PRO A 125 18.57 -4.53 -27.18
CA PRO A 125 18.67 -5.38 -28.34
C PRO A 125 19.30 -4.65 -29.57
N GLY A 126 20.22 -5.29 -30.27
CA GLY A 126 20.84 -4.73 -31.46
C GLY A 126 21.94 -3.68 -31.23
N THR A 127 22.32 -3.41 -29.96
CA THR A 127 23.43 -2.49 -29.64
C THR A 127 24.49 -3.20 -28.80
N GLU A 128 25.74 -3.17 -29.28
CA GLU A 128 26.83 -3.81 -28.54
C GLU A 128 27.21 -3.00 -27.30
N GLY A 129 27.14 -3.62 -26.12
CA GLY A 129 27.59 -3.03 -24.85
C GLY A 129 26.69 -1.95 -24.24
N SER A 130 25.58 -1.56 -24.89
CA SER A 130 24.67 -0.54 -24.36
C SER A 130 23.61 -1.14 -23.43
N GLU A 131 23.37 -0.48 -22.29
CA GLU A 131 22.32 -0.83 -21.33
C GLU A 131 21.29 0.28 -21.20
N GLY A 132 20.05 -0.12 -20.90
CA GLY A 132 18.93 0.77 -20.63
C GLY A 132 18.12 0.33 -19.43
N TYR A 133 17.21 1.19 -19.03
CA TYR A 133 16.22 0.92 -17.97
C TYR A 133 14.99 0.24 -18.57
N ALA A 134 14.52 -0.81 -17.92
CA ALA A 134 13.25 -1.47 -18.20
C ALA A 134 12.43 -1.55 -16.90
N LEU A 135 11.12 -1.75 -17.03
CA LEU A 135 10.23 -1.89 -15.88
C LEU A 135 10.45 -3.24 -15.18
N ALA A 136 10.54 -3.23 -13.87
CA ALA A 136 10.31 -4.41 -13.05
C ALA A 136 8.78 -4.67 -12.91
N PRO A 137 8.34 -5.87 -12.49
CA PRO A 137 6.91 -6.17 -12.31
C PRO A 137 6.17 -5.15 -11.41
N SER A 138 6.79 -4.70 -10.31
CA SER A 138 6.26 -3.68 -9.41
C SER A 138 5.94 -2.35 -10.12
N ALA A 139 6.79 -1.92 -11.05
CA ALA A 139 6.57 -0.67 -11.78
C ALA A 139 5.44 -0.77 -12.82
N THR A 140 5.05 -1.97 -13.27
CA THR A 140 3.90 -2.13 -14.16
C THR A 140 2.57 -1.78 -13.49
N LEU A 141 2.49 -1.95 -12.16
CA LEU A 141 1.34 -1.52 -11.34
C LEU A 141 1.29 -0.01 -11.10
N LEU A 142 2.25 0.75 -11.61
CA LEU A 142 2.29 2.23 -11.52
C LEU A 142 1.95 2.92 -12.84
N LEU A 143 1.71 2.15 -13.91
CA LEU A 143 1.31 2.67 -15.22
C LEU A 143 -0.10 3.28 -15.14
N LYS A 144 -0.30 4.41 -15.83
CA LYS A 144 -1.60 5.11 -15.88
C LYS A 144 -2.73 4.25 -16.44
N ASP A 145 -2.43 3.57 -17.54
CA ASP A 145 -3.42 2.82 -18.33
C ASP A 145 -3.51 1.34 -17.91
N ASN A 146 -2.79 0.93 -16.87
CA ASN A 146 -2.94 -0.42 -16.32
C ASN A 146 -4.23 -0.49 -15.49
N PRO A 147 -5.20 -1.36 -15.83
CA PRO A 147 -6.45 -1.48 -15.07
C PRO A 147 -6.26 -1.86 -13.60
N LEU A 148 -5.12 -2.49 -13.26
CA LEU A 148 -4.74 -2.88 -11.90
C LEU A 148 -3.76 -1.88 -11.25
N SER A 149 -3.63 -0.67 -11.81
CA SER A 149 -2.70 0.34 -11.32
C SER A 149 -3.02 0.76 -9.89
N VAL A 150 -2.02 0.74 -9.01
CA VAL A 150 -2.07 1.29 -7.66
C VAL A 150 -1.46 2.70 -7.57
N ARG A 151 -1.23 3.33 -8.73
CA ARG A 151 -0.73 4.71 -8.81
C ARG A 151 -1.58 5.71 -8.01
N PRO A 152 -2.94 5.67 -8.05
CA PRO A 152 -3.77 6.57 -7.24
C PRO A 152 -3.52 6.37 -5.74
N PHE A 153 -3.39 5.12 -5.29
CA PHE A 153 -3.09 4.80 -3.90
C PHE A 153 -1.74 5.39 -3.46
N LEU A 154 -0.68 5.19 -4.26
CA LEU A 154 0.64 5.77 -3.99
C LEU A 154 0.60 7.29 -3.85
N LEU A 155 -0.04 7.98 -4.79
CA LEU A 155 -0.10 9.44 -4.79
C LEU A 155 -0.92 9.99 -3.62
N ALA A 156 -1.97 9.29 -3.23
CA ALA A 156 -2.79 9.65 -2.07
C ALA A 156 -2.02 9.45 -0.76
N MET A 157 -1.48 8.26 -0.52
CA MET A 157 -0.76 7.95 0.74
C MET A 157 0.47 8.83 0.96
N LEU A 158 1.06 9.36 -0.11
CA LEU A 158 2.19 10.28 -0.04
C LEU A 158 1.80 11.76 -0.21
N ASP A 159 0.50 12.11 -0.20
CA ASP A 159 0.08 13.52 -0.16
C ASP A 159 0.42 14.15 1.19
N PRO A 160 0.81 15.45 1.24
CA PRO A 160 1.10 16.14 2.49
C PRO A 160 0.01 16.06 3.55
N ILE A 161 -1.26 16.02 3.15
CA ILE A 161 -2.39 15.87 4.10
C ILE A 161 -2.25 14.58 4.93
N LEU A 162 -1.87 13.46 4.29
CA LEU A 162 -1.73 12.16 4.96
C LEU A 162 -0.34 11.93 5.57
N THR A 163 0.68 12.67 5.11
CA THR A 163 2.03 12.53 5.66
C THR A 163 2.34 13.52 6.80
N GLN A 164 1.60 14.63 6.91
CA GLN A 164 1.77 15.59 8.00
C GLN A 164 1.55 15.00 9.40
N PRO A 165 0.54 14.15 9.66
CA PRO A 165 0.31 13.56 10.99
C PRO A 165 1.51 12.78 11.55
N TRP A 166 2.36 12.21 10.68
CA TRP A 166 3.58 11.50 11.12
C TRP A 166 4.58 12.39 11.85
N HIS A 167 4.54 13.70 11.63
CA HIS A 167 5.39 14.66 12.35
C HIS A 167 4.84 15.01 13.74
N ASN A 168 3.57 14.70 14.02
CA ASN A 168 2.89 15.03 15.26
C ASN A 168 2.77 13.86 16.27
N ILE A 169 3.33 12.68 15.96
CA ILE A 169 3.19 11.48 16.80
C ILE A 169 3.66 11.72 18.24
N SER A 170 4.82 12.38 18.44
CA SER A 170 5.34 12.61 19.79
C SER A 170 4.52 13.65 20.56
N GLU A 171 3.91 14.61 19.88
CA GLU A 171 2.96 15.57 20.47
C GLU A 171 1.66 14.88 20.86
N TRP A 172 1.13 14.04 19.96
CA TRP A 172 -0.08 13.26 20.20
C TRP A 172 0.05 12.33 21.42
N PHE A 173 1.19 11.68 21.63
CA PHE A 173 1.41 10.86 22.83
C PHE A 173 1.38 11.67 24.14
N GLN A 174 1.36 13.00 24.07
CA GLN A 174 1.38 13.91 25.21
C GLN A 174 0.08 14.73 25.36
N ASN A 175 -0.89 14.54 24.46
CA ASN A 175 -2.19 15.21 24.48
C ASN A 175 -3.36 14.19 24.54
N ASP A 176 -4.59 14.68 24.52
CA ASP A 176 -5.81 13.87 24.63
C ASP A 176 -6.54 13.73 23.26
N ASP A 177 -5.93 14.13 22.15
CA ASP A 177 -6.54 13.99 20.82
C ASP A 177 -6.70 12.51 20.44
N PRO A 178 -7.78 12.13 19.74
CA PRO A 178 -8.05 10.73 19.38
C PRO A 178 -6.95 10.12 18.52
N THR A 179 -6.41 10.88 17.54
CA THR A 179 -5.38 10.42 16.61
C THR A 179 -4.34 11.50 16.32
N PRO A 180 -3.15 11.14 15.83
CA PRO A 180 -2.18 12.10 15.29
C PRO A 180 -2.75 12.96 14.15
N PHE A 181 -3.74 12.45 13.39
CA PHE A 181 -4.44 13.23 12.37
C PHE A 181 -5.22 14.39 13.00
N ASP A 182 -5.92 14.13 14.11
CA ASP A 182 -6.62 15.19 14.86
C ASP A 182 -5.64 16.25 15.39
N THR A 183 -4.51 15.82 15.94
CA THR A 183 -3.44 16.75 16.40
C THR A 183 -2.92 17.62 15.26
N ALA A 184 -2.72 17.04 14.07
CA ALA A 184 -2.17 17.77 12.91
C ALA A 184 -3.18 18.71 12.24
N HIS A 185 -4.47 18.35 12.22
CA HIS A 185 -5.50 19.00 11.39
C HIS A 185 -6.66 19.59 12.18
N GLY A 186 -6.76 19.33 13.49
CA GLY A 186 -7.81 19.87 14.38
C GLY A 186 -9.19 19.26 14.16
N MET A 187 -9.28 18.12 13.47
CA MET A 187 -10.53 17.37 13.28
C MET A 187 -10.25 15.94 12.84
N THR A 188 -11.25 15.06 12.94
CA THR A 188 -11.14 13.66 12.51
C THR A 188 -10.87 13.54 11.01
N PHE A 189 -10.28 12.41 10.60
CA PHE A 189 -10.05 12.11 9.19
C PHE A 189 -11.33 12.17 8.35
N TRP A 190 -12.44 11.61 8.87
CA TRP A 190 -13.71 11.57 8.15
C TRP A 190 -14.37 12.95 8.02
N ASP A 191 -14.31 13.77 9.07
CA ASP A 191 -14.79 15.16 9.02
C ASP A 191 -13.98 16.01 8.03
N TYR A 192 -12.65 15.80 8.00
CA TYR A 192 -11.77 16.47 7.08
C TYR A 192 -12.07 16.07 5.63
N ALA A 193 -12.22 14.76 5.37
CA ALA A 193 -12.58 14.25 4.05
C ALA A 193 -13.94 14.78 3.56
N GLY A 194 -14.92 14.91 4.46
CA GLY A 194 -16.22 15.50 4.15
C GLY A 194 -16.18 17.00 3.79
N LYS A 195 -15.19 17.74 4.30
CA LYS A 195 -15.03 19.19 4.07
C LYS A 195 -14.05 19.54 2.97
N GLU A 196 -13.07 18.67 2.69
CA GLU A 196 -12.00 18.94 1.72
C GLU A 196 -12.18 18.07 0.45
N PRO A 197 -12.74 18.65 -0.63
CA PRO A 197 -13.03 17.89 -1.85
C PRO A 197 -11.79 17.27 -2.51
N LYS A 198 -10.60 17.84 -2.29
CA LYS A 198 -9.36 17.27 -2.82
C LYS A 198 -9.06 15.94 -2.13
N LEU A 199 -9.12 15.91 -0.79
CA LEU A 199 -8.88 14.69 -0.01
C LEU A 199 -9.92 13.63 -0.39
N ASN A 200 -11.19 13.98 -0.39
CA ASN A 200 -12.26 13.06 -0.73
C ASN A 200 -12.03 12.37 -2.11
N ARG A 201 -11.69 13.16 -3.15
CA ARG A 201 -11.44 12.59 -4.49
C ARG A 201 -10.25 11.64 -4.50
N PHE A 202 -9.08 12.09 -4.06
CA PHE A 202 -7.89 11.24 -4.18
C PHE A 202 -7.95 10.03 -3.26
N PHE A 203 -8.62 10.13 -2.11
CA PHE A 203 -8.85 8.98 -1.23
C PHE A 203 -9.77 7.94 -1.90
N ASN A 204 -10.92 8.39 -2.45
CA ASN A 204 -11.81 7.49 -3.19
C ASN A 204 -11.12 6.85 -4.39
N ASP A 205 -10.32 7.59 -5.16
CA ASP A 205 -9.54 7.04 -6.27
C ASP A 205 -8.50 6.01 -5.81
N ALA A 206 -7.88 6.24 -4.65
CA ALA A 206 -6.93 5.31 -4.04
C ALA A 206 -7.62 4.00 -3.64
N MET A 207 -8.74 4.09 -2.91
CA MET A 207 -9.53 2.93 -2.49
C MET A 207 -10.06 2.14 -3.69
N ALA A 208 -10.56 2.83 -4.72
CA ALA A 208 -11.00 2.22 -5.96
C ALA A 208 -9.85 1.51 -6.71
N SER A 209 -8.64 2.06 -6.69
CA SER A 209 -7.48 1.45 -7.36
C SER A 209 -7.06 0.14 -6.69
N ASP A 210 -7.00 0.11 -5.37
CA ASP A 210 -6.76 -1.11 -4.60
C ASP A 210 -7.89 -2.14 -4.78
N ALA A 211 -9.14 -1.68 -4.75
CA ALA A 211 -10.31 -2.54 -4.96
C ALA A 211 -10.25 -3.27 -6.31
N ARG A 212 -9.88 -2.59 -7.41
CA ARG A 212 -9.72 -3.24 -8.73
C ARG A 212 -8.70 -4.36 -8.70
N LEU A 213 -7.55 -4.13 -8.07
CA LEU A 213 -6.49 -5.14 -7.95
C LEU A 213 -6.96 -6.35 -7.14
N VAL A 214 -7.54 -6.11 -5.95
CA VAL A 214 -8.00 -7.17 -5.06
C VAL A 214 -9.15 -7.96 -5.67
N MET A 215 -10.15 -7.27 -6.22
CA MET A 215 -11.31 -7.93 -6.81
C MET A 215 -10.98 -8.74 -8.07
N ASN A 216 -9.94 -8.38 -8.83
CA ASN A 216 -9.44 -9.23 -9.92
C ASN A 216 -9.01 -10.62 -9.42
N VAL A 217 -8.44 -10.71 -8.22
CA VAL A 217 -8.06 -11.99 -7.58
C VAL A 217 -9.28 -12.68 -6.99
N VAL A 218 -10.14 -11.94 -6.28
CA VAL A 218 -11.35 -12.47 -5.62
C VAL A 218 -12.30 -13.11 -6.63
N ILE A 219 -12.62 -12.42 -7.71
CA ILE A 219 -13.53 -12.96 -8.75
C ILE A 219 -12.94 -14.20 -9.43
N LYS A 220 -11.61 -14.26 -9.57
CA LYS A 220 -10.95 -15.39 -10.22
C LYS A 220 -10.85 -16.64 -9.33
N TYR A 221 -10.58 -16.46 -8.04
CA TYR A 221 -10.22 -17.58 -7.16
C TYR A 221 -11.19 -17.80 -5.99
N CYS A 222 -12.03 -16.82 -5.66
CA CYS A 222 -13.02 -16.90 -4.58
C CYS A 222 -14.47 -16.81 -5.10
N ARG A 223 -14.71 -17.12 -6.37
CA ARG A 223 -16.02 -16.99 -7.03
C ARG A 223 -17.15 -17.66 -6.24
N GLY A 224 -16.90 -18.83 -5.65
CA GLY A 224 -17.88 -19.58 -4.86
C GLY A 224 -18.41 -18.84 -3.62
N VAL A 225 -17.73 -17.78 -3.17
CA VAL A 225 -18.21 -16.95 -2.05
C VAL A 225 -19.49 -16.19 -2.41
N PHE A 226 -19.71 -15.90 -3.69
CA PHE A 226 -20.87 -15.15 -4.19
C PHE A 226 -21.93 -16.03 -4.83
N GLU A 227 -21.66 -17.32 -5.03
CA GLU A 227 -22.61 -18.25 -5.66
C GLU A 227 -23.81 -18.50 -4.76
N GLY A 228 -25.02 -18.53 -5.36
CA GLY A 228 -26.27 -18.75 -4.65
C GLY A 228 -26.85 -17.53 -3.93
N LEU A 229 -26.18 -16.38 -3.95
CA LEU A 229 -26.69 -15.12 -3.40
C LEU A 229 -27.64 -14.46 -4.43
N ASN A 230 -28.76 -13.89 -3.96
CA ASN A 230 -29.67 -13.08 -4.77
C ASN A 230 -29.42 -11.58 -4.55
N SER A 231 -28.90 -11.19 -3.38
CA SER A 231 -28.63 -9.80 -3.01
C SER A 231 -27.36 -9.66 -2.20
N LEU A 232 -26.64 -8.56 -2.42
CA LEU A 232 -25.42 -8.19 -1.70
C LEU A 232 -25.39 -6.68 -1.46
N VAL A 233 -25.02 -6.26 -0.25
CA VAL A 233 -24.74 -4.85 0.08
C VAL A 233 -23.26 -4.70 0.35
N ASP A 234 -22.61 -3.78 -0.37
CA ASP A 234 -21.23 -3.34 -0.17
C ASP A 234 -21.25 -2.16 0.82
N VAL A 235 -20.94 -2.45 2.09
CA VAL A 235 -21.05 -1.50 3.22
C VAL A 235 -19.78 -0.68 3.31
N GLY A 236 -19.92 0.64 3.27
CA GLY A 236 -18.79 1.56 3.09
C GLY A 236 -18.17 1.42 1.69
N GLY A 237 -19.02 1.11 0.69
CA GLY A 237 -18.57 0.74 -0.67
C GLY A 237 -18.01 1.92 -1.48
N GLY A 238 -17.94 3.14 -0.94
CA GLY A 238 -17.40 4.32 -1.60
C GLY A 238 -18.07 4.60 -2.93
N THR A 239 -17.28 4.70 -4.00
CA THR A 239 -17.78 4.92 -5.37
C THR A 239 -18.27 3.65 -6.07
N GLY A 240 -18.29 2.50 -5.37
CA GLY A 240 -18.91 1.26 -5.81
C GLY A 240 -18.02 0.34 -6.66
N THR A 241 -16.71 0.49 -6.64
CA THR A 241 -15.79 -0.33 -7.45
C THR A 241 -15.92 -1.83 -7.15
N VAL A 242 -16.06 -2.20 -5.87
CA VAL A 242 -16.21 -3.60 -5.45
C VAL A 242 -17.55 -4.16 -5.93
N ALA A 243 -18.66 -3.50 -5.54
CA ALA A 243 -20.00 -3.93 -5.92
C ALA A 243 -20.19 -4.00 -7.45
N LYS A 244 -19.65 -3.02 -8.19
CA LYS A 244 -19.69 -3.02 -9.66
C LYS A 244 -18.96 -4.22 -10.24
N THR A 245 -17.76 -4.55 -9.77
CA THR A 245 -17.00 -5.72 -10.23
C THR A 245 -17.77 -7.03 -9.97
N ILE A 246 -18.44 -7.12 -8.80
CA ILE A 246 -19.27 -8.27 -8.46
C ILE A 246 -20.52 -8.33 -9.36
N ALA A 247 -21.22 -7.22 -9.56
CA ALA A 247 -22.41 -7.15 -10.42
C ALA A 247 -22.11 -7.51 -11.88
N GLU A 248 -20.95 -7.11 -12.40
CA GLU A 248 -20.48 -7.50 -13.74
C GLU A 248 -20.18 -9.02 -13.83
N ALA A 249 -19.59 -9.60 -12.77
CA ALA A 249 -19.26 -11.03 -12.75
C ALA A 249 -20.46 -11.95 -12.49
N PHE A 250 -21.52 -11.43 -11.85
CA PHE A 250 -22.74 -12.14 -11.46
C PHE A 250 -23.98 -11.33 -11.88
N PRO A 251 -24.43 -11.43 -13.15
CA PRO A 251 -25.50 -10.59 -13.69
C PRO A 251 -26.87 -10.73 -13.02
N ASP A 252 -27.11 -11.84 -12.32
CA ASP A 252 -28.37 -12.11 -11.60
C ASP A 252 -28.31 -11.68 -10.12
N LEU A 253 -27.14 -11.36 -9.60
CA LEU A 253 -26.94 -10.88 -8.22
C LEU A 253 -27.23 -9.37 -8.16
N LYS A 254 -28.19 -8.98 -7.33
CA LYS A 254 -28.48 -7.56 -7.05
C LYS A 254 -27.49 -7.03 -6.06
N CYS A 255 -26.67 -6.07 -6.47
CA CYS A 255 -25.69 -5.41 -5.63
C CYS A 255 -26.17 -4.00 -5.23
N THR A 256 -25.96 -3.60 -3.99
CA THR A 256 -26.21 -2.24 -3.52
C THR A 256 -24.93 -1.69 -2.88
N VAL A 257 -24.47 -0.55 -3.35
CA VAL A 257 -23.43 0.23 -2.67
C VAL A 257 -24.09 1.02 -1.56
N PHE A 258 -23.65 0.84 -0.33
CA PHE A 258 -24.17 1.56 0.82
C PHE A 258 -23.05 2.37 1.47
N ASP A 259 -23.19 3.70 1.46
CA ASP A 259 -22.21 4.62 2.02
C ASP A 259 -22.91 5.90 2.50
N LEU A 260 -22.16 6.82 3.12
CA LEU A 260 -22.71 8.10 3.56
C LEU A 260 -23.39 8.85 2.39
N PRO A 261 -24.50 9.57 2.65
CA PRO A 261 -25.29 10.19 1.57
C PRO A 261 -24.46 11.07 0.64
N HIS A 262 -23.48 11.81 1.13
CA HIS A 262 -22.65 12.69 0.33
C HIS A 262 -21.64 11.92 -0.55
N VAL A 263 -21.30 10.66 -0.20
CA VAL A 263 -20.40 9.81 -1.00
C VAL A 263 -21.11 9.24 -2.20
N VAL A 264 -22.36 8.78 -2.02
CA VAL A 264 -23.15 8.14 -3.09
C VAL A 264 -24.00 9.12 -3.90
N GLN A 265 -24.04 10.37 -3.50
CA GLN A 265 -24.84 11.40 -4.18
C GLN A 265 -24.44 11.56 -5.65
N GLY A 266 -25.41 11.46 -6.55
CA GLY A 266 -25.20 11.63 -7.98
C GLY A 266 -24.57 10.43 -8.69
N LEU A 267 -24.34 9.33 -8.00
CA LEU A 267 -23.92 8.08 -8.63
C LEU A 267 -25.15 7.34 -9.20
N GLU A 268 -25.00 6.86 -10.42
CA GLU A 268 -26.09 6.16 -11.14
C GLU A 268 -25.87 4.65 -11.13
N GLY A 269 -26.95 3.91 -10.83
CA GLY A 269 -26.97 2.45 -10.83
C GLY A 269 -27.00 1.88 -12.24
N THR A 270 -26.99 0.53 -12.30
CA THR A 270 -27.19 -0.26 -13.51
C THR A 270 -28.35 -1.23 -13.31
N LYS A 271 -28.57 -2.18 -14.23
CA LYS A 271 -29.65 -3.18 -14.11
C LYS A 271 -29.63 -3.95 -12.76
N ASN A 272 -28.43 -4.23 -12.24
CA ASN A 272 -28.24 -5.04 -11.04
C ASN A 272 -27.28 -4.39 -10.02
N LEU A 273 -27.09 -3.07 -10.12
CA LEU A 273 -26.30 -2.27 -9.18
C LEU A 273 -27.08 -1.02 -8.80
N ASP A 274 -27.31 -0.81 -7.52
CA ASP A 274 -27.97 0.36 -6.95
C ASP A 274 -27.04 1.06 -5.94
N TYR A 275 -27.38 2.30 -5.58
CA TYR A 275 -26.71 3.10 -4.56
C TYR A 275 -27.70 3.51 -3.48
N ALA A 276 -27.32 3.36 -2.23
CA ALA A 276 -28.13 3.76 -1.07
C ALA A 276 -27.28 4.58 -0.08
N GLY A 277 -27.79 5.76 0.28
CA GLY A 277 -27.14 6.61 1.28
C GLY A 277 -27.65 6.32 2.69
N GLY A 278 -26.72 6.19 3.64
CA GLY A 278 -27.06 5.96 5.05
C GLY A 278 -25.82 5.87 5.94
N ASP A 279 -26.06 5.57 7.22
CA ASP A 279 -25.02 5.39 8.22
C ASP A 279 -25.05 3.95 8.73
N MET A 280 -23.93 3.23 8.56
CA MET A 280 -23.80 1.82 8.96
C MET A 280 -23.93 1.60 10.49
N PHE A 281 -23.71 2.64 11.29
CA PHE A 281 -23.95 2.59 12.75
C PHE A 281 -25.43 2.68 13.10
N VAL A 282 -26.26 3.20 12.22
CA VAL A 282 -27.71 3.34 12.42
C VAL A 282 -28.45 2.12 11.86
N SER A 283 -28.32 1.86 10.57
CA SER A 283 -28.96 0.73 9.90
C SER A 283 -28.28 0.41 8.57
N ILE A 284 -28.28 -0.86 8.18
CA ILE A 284 -27.78 -1.35 6.90
C ILE A 284 -28.94 -1.94 6.12
N PRO A 285 -29.08 -1.73 4.81
CA PRO A 285 -30.10 -2.36 3.98
C PRO A 285 -30.03 -3.89 4.05
N PRO A 286 -31.16 -4.61 4.13
CA PRO A 286 -31.17 -6.07 4.21
C PRO A 286 -30.72 -6.72 2.90
N ALA A 287 -29.91 -7.79 3.00
CA ALA A 287 -29.46 -8.60 1.86
C ALA A 287 -29.12 -10.03 2.29
N ASP A 288 -28.92 -10.94 1.31
CA ASP A 288 -28.42 -12.29 1.59
C ASP A 288 -26.99 -12.26 2.14
N ALA A 289 -26.17 -11.34 1.63
CA ALA A 289 -24.82 -11.09 2.15
C ALA A 289 -24.48 -9.62 2.24
N LEU A 290 -23.64 -9.28 3.23
CA LEU A 290 -23.02 -7.97 3.34
C LEU A 290 -21.51 -8.11 3.12
N LEU A 291 -20.92 -7.14 2.42
CA LEU A 291 -19.48 -7.11 2.18
C LEU A 291 -18.88 -5.85 2.81
N LEU A 292 -17.79 -6.03 3.54
CA LEU A 292 -16.99 -4.95 4.13
C LEU A 292 -15.54 -5.13 3.69
N LYS A 293 -15.04 -4.21 2.86
CA LYS A 293 -13.63 -4.23 2.42
C LYS A 293 -12.90 -3.01 2.96
N TRP A 294 -11.93 -3.23 3.85
CA TRP A 294 -11.21 -2.15 4.51
C TRP A 294 -12.16 -1.18 5.22
N ILE A 295 -13.02 -1.74 6.05
CA ILE A 295 -13.99 -0.98 6.86
C ILE A 295 -13.71 -1.15 8.34
N LEU A 296 -13.67 -2.41 8.82
CA LEU A 296 -13.57 -2.67 10.26
C LEU A 296 -12.21 -2.29 10.82
N HIS A 297 -11.18 -2.24 10.02
CA HIS A 297 -9.86 -1.78 10.46
C HIS A 297 -9.78 -0.27 10.73
N ASP A 298 -10.73 0.51 10.24
CA ASP A 298 -10.81 1.96 10.52
C ASP A 298 -11.35 2.28 11.92
N TRP A 299 -11.94 1.28 12.61
CA TRP A 299 -12.73 1.48 13.80
C TRP A 299 -12.16 0.72 15.00
N SER A 300 -12.41 1.27 16.20
CA SER A 300 -12.12 0.58 17.47
C SER A 300 -12.86 -0.77 17.56
N ASP A 301 -12.46 -1.62 18.51
CA ASP A 301 -13.12 -2.92 18.70
C ASP A 301 -14.60 -2.74 19.09
N GLU A 302 -14.93 -1.75 19.93
CA GLU A 302 -16.28 -1.43 20.34
C GLU A 302 -17.15 -0.96 19.17
N GLU A 303 -16.62 -0.13 18.30
CA GLU A 303 -17.30 0.35 17.10
C GLU A 303 -17.47 -0.76 16.08
N SER A 304 -16.43 -1.56 15.84
CA SER A 304 -16.48 -2.73 14.97
C SER A 304 -17.56 -3.72 15.40
N VAL A 305 -17.72 -3.98 16.70
CA VAL A 305 -18.79 -4.81 17.23
C VAL A 305 -20.17 -4.19 16.97
N LYS A 306 -20.31 -2.86 17.08
CA LYS A 306 -21.59 -2.17 16.75
C LYS A 306 -21.93 -2.34 15.26
N ILE A 307 -20.97 -2.14 14.36
CA ILE A 307 -21.17 -2.35 12.92
C ILE A 307 -21.57 -3.80 12.64
N LEU A 308 -20.82 -4.76 13.19
CA LEU A 308 -21.09 -6.19 13.00
C LEU A 308 -22.47 -6.61 13.52
N LYS A 309 -22.97 -6.05 14.62
CA LYS A 309 -24.35 -6.27 15.09
C LYS A 309 -25.37 -5.77 14.08
N LYS A 310 -25.17 -4.58 13.49
CA LYS A 310 -26.04 -4.08 12.41
C LYS A 310 -25.98 -4.98 11.18
N CYS A 311 -24.79 -5.50 10.85
CA CYS A 311 -24.66 -6.49 9.78
C CYS A 311 -25.47 -7.74 10.06
N LYS A 312 -25.38 -8.29 11.28
CA LYS A 312 -26.13 -9.47 11.69
C LYS A 312 -27.64 -9.26 11.61
N ASP A 313 -28.14 -8.10 12.05
CA ASP A 313 -29.56 -7.75 11.99
C ASP A 313 -30.10 -7.62 10.55
N SER A 314 -29.21 -7.44 9.56
CA SER A 314 -29.56 -7.15 8.17
C SER A 314 -29.42 -8.34 7.22
N ILE A 315 -28.99 -9.51 7.74
CA ILE A 315 -28.85 -10.74 6.95
C ILE A 315 -29.77 -11.85 7.47
N PRO A 316 -30.18 -12.79 6.61
CA PRO A 316 -30.93 -13.97 7.06
C PRO A 316 -30.06 -14.89 7.92
N SER A 317 -30.70 -15.88 8.58
CA SER A 317 -29.98 -16.88 9.37
C SER A 317 -29.02 -17.71 8.52
N LYS A 318 -28.06 -18.40 9.17
CA LYS A 318 -27.07 -19.28 8.51
C LYS A 318 -27.74 -20.35 7.64
N GLU A 319 -28.85 -20.95 8.10
CA GLU A 319 -29.60 -21.98 7.39
C GLU A 319 -30.26 -21.45 6.10
N LYS A 320 -30.50 -20.14 6.04
CA LYS A 320 -30.99 -19.44 4.85
C LYS A 320 -29.89 -18.86 3.98
N GLY A 321 -28.62 -19.15 4.29
CA GLY A 321 -27.46 -18.72 3.52
C GLY A 321 -26.92 -17.34 3.88
N GLY A 322 -27.41 -16.70 4.95
CA GLY A 322 -26.95 -15.39 5.39
C GLY A 322 -25.49 -15.39 5.83
N LYS A 323 -24.72 -14.39 5.40
CA LYS A 323 -23.31 -14.21 5.78
C LYS A 323 -22.83 -12.78 5.65
N VAL A 324 -21.75 -12.49 6.37
CA VAL A 324 -20.93 -11.28 6.15
C VAL A 324 -19.62 -11.70 5.52
N ILE A 325 -19.20 -10.98 4.49
CA ILE A 325 -17.94 -11.17 3.78
C ILE A 325 -17.03 -9.99 4.13
N ILE A 326 -15.86 -10.26 4.70
CA ILE A 326 -14.88 -9.24 5.08
C ILE A 326 -13.63 -9.44 4.22
N ILE A 327 -13.10 -8.36 3.66
CA ILE A 327 -11.80 -8.34 2.99
C ILE A 327 -10.94 -7.33 3.71
N ASP A 328 -10.06 -7.82 4.56
CA ASP A 328 -9.25 -6.97 5.43
C ASP A 328 -7.86 -7.56 5.66
N MET A 329 -6.97 -6.79 6.27
CA MET A 329 -5.69 -7.30 6.72
C MET A 329 -5.91 -8.33 7.83
N MET A 330 -5.07 -9.34 7.84
CA MET A 330 -4.98 -10.27 8.96
C MET A 330 -3.52 -10.35 9.35
N VAL A 331 -3.18 -9.82 10.50
CA VAL A 331 -1.83 -9.91 11.04
C VAL A 331 -1.58 -11.36 11.43
N ASP A 332 -0.76 -12.05 10.65
CA ASP A 332 -0.44 -13.45 10.86
C ASP A 332 1.05 -13.62 11.15
N ASN A 333 1.35 -14.19 12.31
CA ASN A 333 2.72 -14.55 12.70
C ASN A 333 3.29 -15.71 11.87
N ASN A 334 2.51 -16.35 11.00
CA ASN A 334 2.91 -17.44 10.12
C ASN A 334 3.36 -16.98 8.72
N ILE A 335 3.22 -15.70 8.37
CA ILE A 335 3.76 -15.16 7.14
C ILE A 335 5.29 -15.21 7.23
N LYS A 336 5.93 -15.92 6.28
CA LYS A 336 7.39 -16.10 6.24
C LYS A 336 8.10 -15.02 5.41
N ASP A 337 7.37 -14.18 4.76
CA ASP A 337 7.88 -13.11 3.90
C ASP A 337 7.99 -11.81 4.71
N ASP A 338 9.21 -11.39 4.98
CA ASP A 338 9.52 -10.22 5.81
C ASP A 338 8.91 -8.92 5.22
N GLU A 339 8.84 -8.77 3.89
CA GLU A 339 8.23 -7.59 3.25
C GLU A 339 6.72 -7.52 3.51
N SER A 340 6.05 -8.67 3.49
CA SER A 340 4.61 -8.74 3.80
C SER A 340 4.32 -8.43 5.26
N VAL A 341 5.14 -8.95 6.17
CA VAL A 341 5.02 -8.65 7.62
C VAL A 341 5.27 -7.16 7.88
N GLU A 342 6.31 -6.59 7.32
CA GLU A 342 6.60 -5.15 7.44
C GLU A 342 5.44 -4.30 6.91
N THR A 343 4.87 -4.67 5.76
CA THR A 343 3.72 -3.96 5.20
C THR A 343 2.49 -4.03 6.13
N GLN A 344 2.20 -5.17 6.76
CA GLN A 344 1.10 -5.30 7.72
C GLN A 344 1.33 -4.42 8.96
N ILE A 345 2.56 -4.37 9.47
CA ILE A 345 2.94 -3.48 10.60
C ILE A 345 2.77 -2.00 10.20
N PHE A 346 3.14 -1.63 8.98
CA PHE A 346 2.97 -0.26 8.49
C PHE A 346 1.50 0.11 8.32
N PHE A 347 0.64 -0.83 7.89
CA PHE A 347 -0.80 -0.58 7.85
C PHE A 347 -1.41 -0.41 9.23
N ASP A 348 -0.99 -1.21 10.22
CA ASP A 348 -1.44 -1.04 11.60
C ASP A 348 -1.06 0.35 12.15
N MET A 349 0.17 0.78 11.92
CA MET A 349 0.60 2.14 12.24
C MET A 349 -0.20 3.21 11.47
N LEU A 350 -0.53 2.96 10.20
CA LEU A 350 -1.33 3.89 9.40
C LEU A 350 -2.73 4.07 9.97
N MET A 351 -3.37 2.98 10.42
CA MET A 351 -4.68 3.04 11.09
C MET A 351 -4.59 3.86 12.38
N MET A 352 -3.58 3.65 13.21
CA MET A 352 -3.35 4.46 14.42
C MET A 352 -3.16 5.96 14.11
N ILE A 353 -2.51 6.29 12.98
CA ILE A 353 -2.21 7.68 12.61
C ILE A 353 -3.43 8.41 12.08
N LEU A 354 -4.24 7.76 11.26
CA LEU A 354 -5.33 8.40 10.51
C LEU A 354 -6.69 8.28 11.20
N VAL A 355 -6.93 7.14 11.87
CA VAL A 355 -8.23 6.76 12.41
C VAL A 355 -8.07 6.09 13.78
N THR A 356 -9.18 5.70 14.43
CA THR A 356 -9.16 5.05 15.75
C THR A 356 -9.03 3.52 15.69
N GLY A 357 -8.82 2.99 14.50
CA GLY A 357 -8.78 1.57 14.22
C GLY A 357 -7.42 0.91 14.37
N ARG A 358 -7.35 -0.34 13.94
CA ARG A 358 -6.13 -1.15 13.95
C ARG A 358 -6.23 -2.37 13.04
N GLU A 359 -5.11 -2.93 12.67
CA GLU A 359 -5.07 -4.25 12.06
C GLU A 359 -5.20 -5.35 13.14
N ARG A 360 -5.79 -6.50 12.78
CA ARG A 360 -6.17 -7.54 13.73
C ARG A 360 -5.62 -8.90 13.35
N ALA A 361 -5.17 -9.66 14.36
CA ALA A 361 -4.87 -11.08 14.23
C ALA A 361 -6.16 -11.91 14.24
N GLU A 362 -6.10 -13.19 13.81
CA GLU A 362 -7.25 -14.09 13.80
C GLU A 362 -8.02 -14.12 15.14
N LYS A 363 -7.30 -14.20 16.26
CA LYS A 363 -7.91 -14.21 17.60
C LYS A 363 -8.72 -12.95 17.91
N ASP A 364 -8.27 -11.78 17.40
CA ASP A 364 -8.95 -10.50 17.61
C ASP A 364 -10.19 -10.44 16.73
N TRP A 365 -10.10 -10.89 15.47
CA TRP A 365 -11.25 -11.05 14.58
C TRP A 365 -12.31 -11.98 15.16
N ALA A 366 -11.90 -13.16 15.63
CA ALA A 366 -12.81 -14.12 16.26
C ALA A 366 -13.54 -13.51 17.47
N LYS A 367 -12.84 -12.74 18.32
CA LYS A 367 -13.42 -12.04 19.46
C LYS A 367 -14.52 -11.09 19.00
N LEU A 368 -14.28 -10.24 17.99
CA LEU A 368 -15.28 -9.31 17.46
C LEU A 368 -16.52 -10.04 16.94
N PHE A 369 -16.34 -11.15 16.19
CA PHE A 369 -17.44 -11.92 15.64
C PHE A 369 -18.32 -12.50 16.73
N PHE A 370 -17.74 -13.14 17.74
CA PHE A 370 -18.50 -13.74 18.85
C PHE A 370 -19.16 -12.67 19.74
N GLU A 371 -18.50 -11.53 20.01
CA GLU A 371 -19.11 -10.41 20.76
C GLU A 371 -20.26 -9.75 20.00
N ALA A 372 -20.21 -9.76 18.66
CA ALA A 372 -21.34 -9.33 17.83
C ALA A 372 -22.44 -10.39 17.70
N GLY A 373 -22.22 -11.60 18.24
CA GLY A 373 -23.19 -12.69 18.31
C GLY A 373 -23.20 -13.60 17.09
N PHE A 374 -22.20 -13.56 16.23
CA PHE A 374 -22.00 -14.55 15.16
C PHE A 374 -21.60 -15.90 15.75
N SER A 375 -21.90 -16.98 15.04
CA SER A 375 -21.69 -18.35 15.53
C SER A 375 -20.45 -19.02 14.97
N ASP A 376 -19.99 -18.59 13.78
CA ASP A 376 -18.94 -19.28 13.04
C ASP A 376 -18.28 -18.32 12.03
N TYR A 377 -17.05 -18.63 11.60
CA TYR A 377 -16.35 -17.91 10.55
C TYR A 377 -15.39 -18.83 9.77
N LYS A 378 -15.03 -18.42 8.57
CA LYS A 378 -14.08 -19.12 7.71
C LYS A 378 -13.11 -18.12 7.08
N ILE A 379 -11.81 -18.37 7.23
CA ILE A 379 -10.75 -17.53 6.65
C ILE A 379 -10.23 -18.17 5.37
N ILE A 380 -10.06 -17.35 4.33
CA ILE A 380 -9.48 -17.71 3.04
C ILE A 380 -8.27 -16.81 2.79
N PRO A 381 -7.03 -17.26 3.11
CA PRO A 381 -5.81 -16.44 3.05
C PRO A 381 -5.20 -16.45 1.63
N ILE A 382 -5.93 -15.96 0.64
CA ILE A 382 -5.53 -16.02 -0.78
C ILE A 382 -5.15 -14.65 -1.37
N LEU A 383 -5.33 -13.58 -0.59
CA LEU A 383 -5.19 -12.21 -1.07
C LEU A 383 -3.85 -11.54 -0.68
N GLY A 384 -2.79 -12.34 -0.48
CA GLY A 384 -1.49 -11.85 -0.05
C GLY A 384 -1.54 -11.25 1.36
N LEU A 385 -1.39 -9.94 1.49
CA LEU A 385 -1.45 -9.23 2.78
C LEU A 385 -2.81 -9.30 3.48
N ARG A 386 -3.87 -9.60 2.74
CA ARG A 386 -5.27 -9.60 3.19
C ARG A 386 -5.81 -11.00 3.20
N SER A 387 -6.88 -11.19 3.94
CA SER A 387 -7.71 -12.40 3.88
C SER A 387 -9.13 -12.05 3.51
N LEU A 388 -9.82 -12.99 2.88
CA LEU A 388 -11.26 -12.98 2.75
C LEU A 388 -11.82 -13.81 3.91
N ILE A 389 -12.77 -13.25 4.66
CA ILE A 389 -13.37 -13.91 5.82
C ILE A 389 -14.87 -13.98 5.59
N GLU A 390 -15.45 -15.19 5.66
CA GLU A 390 -16.89 -15.40 5.69
C GLU A 390 -17.31 -15.56 7.15
N VAL A 391 -18.30 -14.79 7.60
CA VAL A 391 -18.80 -14.79 8.99
C VAL A 391 -20.28 -15.12 8.98
N TYR A 392 -20.69 -16.07 9.81
CA TYR A 392 -22.03 -16.66 9.80
C TYR A 392 -22.80 -16.34 11.09
N PRO A 393 -24.12 -15.94 10.98
CA PRO A 393 -24.98 -15.64 12.10
C PRO A 393 -25.18 -16.80 13.08
#